data_00341b159507b528d29296e06d61eb7f
#
_entry.id   00341b159507b528d29296e06d61eb7f
#
_cell.length_a   1.000
_cell.length_b   1.000
_cell.length_c   1.000
_cell.angle_alpha   90.00
_cell.angle_beta   90.00
_cell.angle_gamma   90.00
#
_symmetry.space_group_name_H-M   'P 1'
#
loop_
_entity.id
_entity.type
_entity.pdbx_description
1 polymer ?
#
loop_
_entity_poly.entity_id
_entity_poly.type
_entity_poly.pdbx_seq_one_letter_code
_entity_poly.pdbx_strand_id
1 'polypeptide(L)'
;MTSPEPSFQDAVDLLTNENQEFSRDILFQFSDIDPGQLKTLLDAWPQITLSRKQLLLASLRKELNRDVLLCYDMLAMALLKDEDVIIRSTAIRLLSDCESEDLVPIFLEITKNDPETAPRAEAITALGAYVLRGELDEISKESLKEIENVLIQLSRSGEKTELRQRALESLGYSSHEEIPALIKDAWKREAPMWKASAVFAMGRSCDLIWEENILEGLVYDNEIIRLAATKAAGEIALASARPLLLKNLAEEEDDDVFQALIWSLSQIGGEDVREFLLSLFDRYEDEEEEQIEYLEEALANLDFTEDTQGFDILSFNA
;
A
#
# COMPACT_ATOMS: atom_id res chain seq x y z
N MET A 1 -14.41 -0.35 -37.92
CA MET A 1 -15.38 0.56 -37.32
C MET A 1 -15.19 0.39 -35.82
N THR A 2 -14.57 1.36 -35.17
CA THR A 2 -14.48 1.38 -33.69
C THR A 2 -15.90 1.58 -33.17
N SER A 3 -16.36 0.71 -32.28
CA SER A 3 -17.61 0.94 -31.54
C SER A 3 -17.53 2.33 -30.88
N PRO A 4 -18.62 3.09 -30.78
CA PRO A 4 -18.61 4.35 -30.05
C PRO A 4 -18.19 4.07 -28.60
N GLU A 5 -17.42 4.96 -28.02
CA GLU A 5 -17.07 4.88 -26.61
C GLU A 5 -18.35 4.84 -25.76
N PRO A 6 -18.42 3.97 -24.74
CA PRO A 6 -19.60 3.87 -23.89
C PRO A 6 -19.82 5.19 -23.15
N SER A 7 -21.08 5.59 -22.99
CA SER A 7 -21.42 6.72 -22.15
C SER A 7 -21.48 6.33 -20.67
N PHE A 8 -21.44 7.32 -19.76
CA PHE A 8 -21.65 7.07 -18.32
C PHE A 8 -22.99 6.36 -18.04
N GLN A 9 -24.05 6.72 -18.78
CA GLN A 9 -25.36 6.05 -18.62
C GLN A 9 -25.28 4.57 -19.02
N ASP A 10 -24.58 4.25 -20.12
CA ASP A 10 -24.36 2.84 -20.52
C ASP A 10 -23.60 2.07 -19.43
N ALA A 11 -22.63 2.71 -18.78
CA ALA A 11 -21.90 2.11 -17.67
C ALA A 11 -22.80 1.84 -16.45
N VAL A 12 -23.68 2.78 -16.10
CA VAL A 12 -24.65 2.59 -15.00
C VAL A 12 -25.68 1.52 -15.34
N ASP A 13 -26.21 1.50 -16.55
CA ASP A 13 -27.19 0.50 -17.00
C ASP A 13 -26.59 -0.92 -16.99
N LEU A 14 -25.30 -1.03 -17.30
CA LEU A 14 -24.57 -2.29 -17.27
C LEU A 14 -24.38 -2.84 -15.84
N LEU A 15 -24.40 -2.00 -14.81
CA LEU A 15 -24.35 -2.46 -13.42
C LEU A 15 -25.56 -3.32 -13.03
N THR A 16 -26.69 -3.15 -13.69
CA THR A 16 -27.89 -3.97 -13.44
C THR A 16 -27.86 -5.32 -14.14
N ASN A 17 -26.90 -5.56 -15.05
CA ASN A 17 -26.74 -6.81 -15.79
C ASN A 17 -25.70 -7.73 -15.14
N GLU A 18 -26.15 -8.77 -14.44
CA GLU A 18 -25.27 -9.67 -13.67
C GLU A 18 -24.30 -10.52 -14.50
N ASN A 19 -24.59 -10.73 -15.78
CA ASN A 19 -23.84 -11.66 -16.63
C ASN A 19 -22.79 -10.98 -17.52
N GLN A 20 -22.66 -9.66 -17.44
CA GLN A 20 -21.74 -8.91 -18.29
C GLN A 20 -20.51 -8.46 -17.49
N GLU A 21 -19.32 -8.77 -18.00
CA GLU A 21 -18.06 -8.28 -17.42
C GLU A 21 -17.89 -6.78 -17.63
N PHE A 22 -17.13 -6.14 -16.75
CA PHE A 22 -16.74 -4.75 -16.90
C PHE A 22 -15.52 -4.66 -17.82
N SER A 23 -15.69 -4.07 -19.02
CA SER A 23 -14.53 -3.71 -19.83
C SER A 23 -13.82 -2.49 -19.24
N ARG A 24 -12.56 -2.31 -19.61
CA ARG A 24 -11.76 -1.15 -19.17
C ARG A 24 -12.44 0.17 -19.54
N ASP A 25 -13.01 0.28 -20.75
CA ASP A 25 -13.72 1.48 -21.23
C ASP A 25 -14.94 1.82 -20.36
N ILE A 26 -15.62 0.81 -19.81
CA ILE A 26 -16.74 1.00 -18.86
C ILE A 26 -16.22 1.48 -17.51
N LEU A 27 -15.12 0.92 -17.01
CA LEU A 27 -14.55 1.32 -15.70
C LEU A 27 -14.01 2.75 -15.75
N PHE A 28 -13.48 3.20 -16.86
CA PHE A 28 -13.03 4.58 -17.07
C PHE A 28 -14.15 5.61 -16.96
N GLN A 29 -15.41 5.23 -17.24
CA GLN A 29 -16.55 6.13 -17.09
C GLN A 29 -16.81 6.55 -15.64
N PHE A 30 -16.24 5.83 -14.65
CA PHE A 30 -16.35 6.16 -13.23
C PHE A 30 -15.22 7.05 -12.72
N SER A 31 -14.18 7.32 -13.54
CA SER A 31 -13.12 8.29 -13.20
C SER A 31 -13.64 9.72 -13.35
N ASP A 32 -13.25 10.58 -12.46
CA ASP A 32 -13.53 12.02 -12.48
C ASP A 32 -15.02 12.37 -12.70
N ILE A 33 -15.91 11.57 -12.16
CA ILE A 33 -17.35 11.79 -12.31
C ILE A 33 -17.78 13.12 -11.70
N ASP A 34 -18.73 13.79 -12.36
CA ASP A 34 -19.33 15.01 -11.85
C ASP A 34 -20.49 14.73 -10.87
N PRO A 35 -20.99 15.76 -10.12
CA PRO A 35 -22.10 15.57 -9.19
C PRO A 35 -23.39 15.06 -9.82
N GLY A 36 -23.63 15.32 -11.12
CA GLY A 36 -24.80 14.83 -11.84
C GLY A 36 -24.67 13.33 -12.15
N GLN A 37 -23.49 12.91 -12.58
CA GLN A 37 -23.14 11.51 -12.81
C GLN A 37 -23.18 10.72 -11.49
N LEU A 38 -22.60 11.26 -10.40
CA LEU A 38 -22.72 10.65 -9.08
C LEU A 38 -24.17 10.46 -8.67
N LYS A 39 -25.00 11.48 -8.84
CA LYS A 39 -26.43 11.38 -8.54
C LYS A 39 -27.11 10.27 -9.35
N THR A 40 -26.83 10.18 -10.65
CA THR A 40 -27.37 9.14 -11.54
C THR A 40 -27.01 7.74 -11.03
N LEU A 41 -25.74 7.54 -10.62
CA LEU A 41 -25.28 6.29 -10.05
C LEU A 41 -25.97 5.97 -8.72
N LEU A 42 -26.05 6.94 -7.80
CA LEU A 42 -26.68 6.75 -6.50
C LEU A 42 -28.19 6.49 -6.58
N ASP A 43 -28.87 7.07 -7.56
CA ASP A 43 -30.30 6.78 -7.84
C ASP A 43 -30.48 5.30 -8.31
N ALA A 44 -29.52 4.75 -9.05
CA ALA A 44 -29.53 3.35 -9.50
C ALA A 44 -29.00 2.39 -8.41
N TRP A 45 -28.17 2.85 -7.49
CA TRP A 45 -27.44 2.03 -6.50
C TRP A 45 -28.30 1.04 -5.72
N PRO A 46 -29.51 1.38 -5.22
CA PRO A 46 -30.37 0.45 -4.52
C PRO A 46 -30.86 -0.74 -5.34
N GLN A 47 -30.84 -0.62 -6.68
CA GLN A 47 -31.32 -1.66 -7.61
C GLN A 47 -30.20 -2.61 -8.05
N ILE A 48 -28.93 -2.25 -7.79
CA ILE A 48 -27.77 -3.06 -8.11
C ILE A 48 -27.57 -4.10 -7.01
N THR A 49 -27.34 -5.35 -7.40
CA THR A 49 -27.07 -6.42 -6.42
C THR A 49 -25.76 -6.19 -5.68
N LEU A 50 -25.66 -6.69 -4.45
CA LEU A 50 -24.48 -6.53 -3.62
C LEU A 50 -23.23 -7.10 -4.30
N SER A 51 -23.33 -8.28 -4.89
CA SER A 51 -22.22 -8.92 -5.62
C SER A 51 -21.72 -8.03 -6.76
N ARG A 52 -22.62 -7.35 -7.46
CA ARG A 52 -22.29 -6.49 -8.57
C ARG A 52 -21.60 -5.20 -8.12
N LYS A 53 -22.06 -4.60 -7.01
CA LYS A 53 -21.41 -3.45 -6.37
C LYS A 53 -19.99 -3.78 -5.93
N GLN A 54 -19.80 -4.91 -5.25
CA GLN A 54 -18.49 -5.37 -4.79
C GLN A 54 -17.55 -5.63 -5.98
N LEU A 55 -18.05 -6.28 -7.04
CA LEU A 55 -17.28 -6.52 -8.27
C LEU A 55 -16.85 -5.21 -8.94
N LEU A 56 -17.75 -4.22 -9.03
CA LEU A 56 -17.40 -2.90 -9.56
C LEU A 56 -16.22 -2.31 -8.79
N LEU A 57 -16.35 -2.18 -7.46
CA LEU A 57 -15.30 -1.54 -6.65
C LEU A 57 -13.98 -2.30 -6.69
N ALA A 58 -14.01 -3.64 -6.71
CA ALA A 58 -12.81 -4.45 -6.88
C ALA A 58 -12.15 -4.21 -8.25
N SER A 59 -12.97 -4.06 -9.31
CA SER A 59 -12.47 -3.77 -10.66
C SER A 59 -11.88 -2.36 -10.76
N LEU A 60 -12.54 -1.35 -10.18
CA LEU A 60 -12.01 0.03 -10.11
C LEU A 60 -10.68 0.08 -9.36
N ARG A 61 -10.56 -0.65 -8.24
CA ARG A 61 -9.30 -0.75 -7.50
C ARG A 61 -8.18 -1.37 -8.33
N LYS A 62 -8.49 -2.43 -9.11
CA LYS A 62 -7.52 -3.05 -10.00
C LYS A 62 -7.04 -2.09 -11.09
N GLU A 63 -7.94 -1.29 -11.66
CA GLU A 63 -7.57 -0.30 -12.67
C GLU A 63 -6.77 0.87 -12.08
N LEU A 64 -7.10 1.34 -10.87
CA LEU A 64 -6.34 2.37 -10.17
C LEU A 64 -4.87 1.97 -9.95
N ASN A 65 -4.62 0.70 -9.64
CA ASN A 65 -3.26 0.18 -9.50
C ASN A 65 -2.47 0.12 -10.82
N ARG A 66 -3.16 0.15 -11.97
CA ARG A 66 -2.56 0.10 -13.31
C ARG A 66 -2.39 1.46 -13.95
N ASP A 67 -3.20 2.42 -13.55
CA ASP A 67 -3.26 3.73 -14.17
C ASP A 67 -3.48 4.80 -13.09
N VAL A 68 -2.41 5.45 -12.72
CA VAL A 68 -2.38 6.48 -11.67
C VAL A 68 -3.11 7.77 -12.05
N LEU A 69 -3.54 7.91 -13.30
CA LEU A 69 -4.32 9.08 -13.75
C LEU A 69 -5.81 8.94 -13.45
N LEU A 70 -6.27 7.75 -13.04
CA LEU A 70 -7.67 7.54 -12.68
C LEU A 70 -7.97 8.14 -11.31
N CYS A 71 -9.14 8.76 -11.17
CA CYS A 71 -9.60 9.35 -9.92
C CYS A 71 -11.03 8.91 -9.60
N TYR A 72 -11.21 8.16 -8.55
CA TYR A 72 -12.52 7.69 -8.09
C TYR A 72 -12.99 8.34 -6.79
N ASP A 73 -12.38 9.46 -6.40
CA ASP A 73 -12.57 10.10 -5.10
C ASP A 73 -14.03 10.46 -4.83
N MET A 74 -14.72 11.06 -5.80
CA MET A 74 -16.11 11.47 -5.61
C MET A 74 -17.04 10.26 -5.38
N LEU A 75 -16.82 9.18 -6.13
CA LEU A 75 -17.53 7.91 -5.94
C LEU A 75 -17.22 7.30 -4.57
N ALA A 76 -15.96 7.18 -4.26
CA ALA A 76 -15.49 6.55 -3.02
C ALA A 76 -16.01 7.31 -1.78
N MET A 77 -15.94 8.64 -1.78
CA MET A 77 -16.50 9.48 -0.72
C MET A 77 -17.99 9.23 -0.47
N ALA A 78 -18.77 9.07 -1.53
CA ALA A 78 -20.20 8.80 -1.41
C ALA A 78 -20.50 7.43 -0.78
N LEU A 79 -19.58 6.46 -0.93
CA LEU A 79 -19.74 5.08 -0.48
C LEU A 79 -19.14 4.80 0.91
N LEU A 80 -18.48 5.75 1.55
CA LEU A 80 -17.92 5.58 2.91
C LEU A 80 -18.97 5.24 3.98
N LYS A 81 -20.25 5.48 3.70
CA LYS A 81 -21.38 5.22 4.59
C LYS A 81 -22.31 4.14 4.06
N ASP A 82 -21.90 3.35 3.08
CA ASP A 82 -22.69 2.23 2.57
C ASP A 82 -22.96 1.23 3.69
N GLU A 83 -24.11 0.54 3.61
CA GLU A 83 -24.49 -0.47 4.62
C GLU A 83 -23.54 -1.68 4.63
N ASP A 84 -22.98 -2.04 3.46
CA ASP A 84 -22.09 -3.18 3.31
C ASP A 84 -20.66 -2.85 3.73
N VAL A 85 -20.08 -3.72 4.55
CA VAL A 85 -18.73 -3.56 5.11
C VAL A 85 -17.62 -3.59 4.04
N ILE A 86 -17.80 -4.44 3.01
CA ILE A 86 -16.80 -4.58 1.93
C ILE A 86 -16.79 -3.33 1.06
N ILE A 87 -17.98 -2.77 0.78
CA ILE A 87 -18.10 -1.52 0.03
C ILE A 87 -17.42 -0.39 0.79
N ARG A 88 -17.68 -0.20 2.10
CA ARG A 88 -17.01 0.84 2.89
C ARG A 88 -15.50 0.66 2.91
N SER A 89 -15.01 -0.56 3.16
CA SER A 89 -13.58 -0.85 3.18
C SER A 89 -12.91 -0.57 1.84
N THR A 90 -13.56 -0.96 0.73
CA THR A 90 -12.98 -0.73 -0.60
C THR A 90 -13.04 0.76 -0.99
N ALA A 91 -14.08 1.49 -0.57
CA ALA A 91 -14.16 2.92 -0.75
C ALA A 91 -13.00 3.65 -0.04
N ILE A 92 -12.64 3.26 1.18
CA ILE A 92 -11.47 3.80 1.88
C ILE A 92 -10.18 3.51 1.10
N ARG A 93 -10.02 2.29 0.58
CA ARG A 93 -8.85 1.91 -0.24
C ARG A 93 -8.77 2.67 -1.57
N LEU A 94 -9.89 3.04 -2.18
CA LEU A 94 -9.90 3.89 -3.38
C LEU A 94 -9.46 5.33 -3.07
N LEU A 95 -9.53 5.76 -1.82
CA LEU A 95 -9.09 7.08 -1.35
C LEU A 95 -7.67 7.08 -0.78
N SER A 96 -6.95 5.94 -0.82
CA SER A 96 -5.62 5.84 -0.20
C SER A 96 -4.59 6.81 -0.76
N ASP A 97 -4.72 7.14 -2.04
CA ASP A 97 -3.81 8.03 -2.76
C ASP A 97 -4.32 9.47 -2.87
N CYS A 98 -5.53 9.73 -2.33
CA CYS A 98 -6.09 11.07 -2.30
C CYS A 98 -5.32 11.97 -1.32
N GLU A 99 -4.88 13.12 -1.81
CA GLU A 99 -4.02 14.04 -1.04
C GLU A 99 -4.78 15.03 -0.16
N SER A 100 -6.10 15.06 -0.26
CA SER A 100 -6.91 16.05 0.46
C SER A 100 -6.84 15.85 1.97
N GLU A 101 -6.35 16.85 2.69
CA GLU A 101 -6.33 16.87 4.16
C GLU A 101 -7.75 16.79 4.77
N ASP A 102 -8.79 17.13 4.00
CA ASP A 102 -10.19 17.02 4.42
C ASP A 102 -10.61 15.57 4.72
N LEU A 103 -9.86 14.56 4.25
CA LEU A 103 -10.09 13.16 4.58
C LEU A 103 -9.63 12.77 5.99
N VAL A 104 -8.71 13.50 6.59
CA VAL A 104 -8.17 13.20 7.92
C VAL A 104 -9.29 13.07 8.97
N PRO A 105 -10.16 14.07 9.17
CA PRO A 105 -11.24 13.94 10.14
C PRO A 105 -12.22 12.81 9.82
N ILE A 106 -12.41 12.48 8.54
CA ILE A 106 -13.29 11.39 8.11
C ILE A 106 -12.68 10.04 8.49
N PHE A 107 -11.40 9.81 8.19
CA PHE A 107 -10.72 8.57 8.54
C PHE A 107 -10.55 8.41 10.05
N LEU A 108 -10.32 9.50 10.79
CA LEU A 108 -10.30 9.47 12.26
C LEU A 108 -11.67 9.08 12.84
N GLU A 109 -12.76 9.55 12.25
CA GLU A 109 -14.12 9.19 12.66
C GLU A 109 -14.40 7.70 12.38
N ILE A 110 -14.04 7.19 11.18
CA ILE A 110 -14.19 5.78 10.83
C ILE A 110 -13.33 4.91 11.76
N THR A 111 -12.08 5.28 12.01
CA THR A 111 -11.17 4.57 12.93
C THR A 111 -11.78 4.39 14.31
N LYS A 112 -12.45 5.42 14.84
CA LYS A 112 -13.04 5.42 16.18
C LYS A 112 -14.40 4.70 16.22
N ASN A 113 -15.24 4.86 15.20
CA ASN A 113 -16.69 4.64 15.34
C ASN A 113 -17.31 3.69 14.32
N ASP A 114 -16.61 3.22 13.26
CA ASP A 114 -17.20 2.20 12.39
C ASP A 114 -17.46 0.92 13.20
N PRO A 115 -18.66 0.32 13.11
CA PRO A 115 -19.01 -0.88 13.87
C PRO A 115 -18.18 -2.11 13.49
N GLU A 116 -17.61 -2.11 12.27
CA GLU A 116 -16.88 -3.25 11.72
C GLU A 116 -15.36 -3.01 11.74
N THR A 117 -14.61 -4.10 11.97
CA THR A 117 -13.15 -4.02 12.08
C THR A 117 -12.48 -3.66 10.77
N ALA A 118 -12.96 -4.19 9.64
CA ALA A 118 -12.31 -4.01 8.35
C ALA A 118 -12.26 -2.55 7.90
N PRO A 119 -13.36 -1.76 7.88
CA PRO A 119 -13.26 -0.32 7.55
C PRO A 119 -12.36 0.45 8.53
N ARG A 120 -12.37 0.10 9.83
CA ARG A 120 -11.48 0.71 10.82
C ARG A 120 -10.01 0.45 10.48
N ALA A 121 -9.66 -0.79 10.14
CA ALA A 121 -8.31 -1.17 9.76
C ALA A 121 -7.83 -0.44 8.50
N GLU A 122 -8.69 -0.33 7.48
CA GLU A 122 -8.38 0.42 6.25
C GLU A 122 -8.19 1.92 6.52
N ALA A 123 -9.04 2.51 7.36
CA ALA A 123 -8.90 3.93 7.73
C ALA A 123 -7.61 4.19 8.50
N ILE A 124 -7.21 3.28 9.41
CA ILE A 124 -5.94 3.37 10.12
C ILE A 124 -4.77 3.29 9.12
N THR A 125 -4.83 2.37 8.15
CA THR A 125 -3.80 2.24 7.11
C THR A 125 -3.71 3.50 6.25
N ALA A 126 -4.86 4.06 5.83
CA ALA A 126 -4.92 5.31 5.07
C ALA A 126 -4.31 6.49 5.87
N LEU A 127 -4.59 6.58 7.19
CA LEU A 127 -3.97 7.60 8.06
C LEU A 127 -2.45 7.51 8.09
N GLY A 128 -1.85 6.34 7.83
CA GLY A 128 -0.39 6.19 7.71
C GLY A 128 0.21 7.03 6.59
N ALA A 129 -0.47 7.16 5.44
CA ALA A 129 -0.04 8.06 4.36
C ALA A 129 -0.07 9.53 4.81
N TYR A 130 -1.07 9.92 5.60
CA TYR A 130 -1.13 11.28 6.16
C TYR A 130 -0.09 11.52 7.26
N VAL A 131 0.36 10.50 8.01
CA VAL A 131 1.52 10.62 8.90
C VAL A 131 2.75 10.98 8.09
N LEU A 132 3.04 10.24 7.01
CA LEU A 132 4.16 10.54 6.12
C LEU A 132 4.09 11.97 5.56
N ARG A 133 2.92 12.38 5.05
CA ARG A 133 2.70 13.74 4.54
C ARG A 133 2.92 14.81 5.61
N GLY A 134 2.55 14.52 6.85
CA GLY A 134 2.78 15.42 7.98
C GLY A 134 4.27 15.59 8.30
N GLU A 135 5.05 14.52 8.22
CA GLU A 135 6.51 14.56 8.39
C GLU A 135 7.21 15.31 7.22
N LEU A 136 6.57 15.33 6.05
CA LEU A 136 7.03 16.09 4.87
C LEU A 136 6.49 17.54 4.84
N ASP A 137 5.81 18.02 5.88
CA ASP A 137 5.14 19.33 5.94
C ASP A 137 4.07 19.57 4.84
N GLU A 138 3.46 18.50 4.30
CA GLU A 138 2.42 18.56 3.25
C GLU A 138 1.00 18.71 3.81
N ILE A 139 0.81 18.46 5.10
CA ILE A 139 -0.44 18.73 5.85
C ILE A 139 -0.16 19.57 7.09
N SER A 140 -1.21 20.07 7.74
CA SER A 140 -1.08 20.87 8.94
C SER A 140 -0.50 20.07 10.13
N LYS A 141 0.30 20.72 10.97
CA LYS A 141 0.84 20.10 12.18
C LYS A 141 -0.24 19.68 13.18
N GLU A 142 -1.37 20.35 13.14
CA GLU A 142 -2.55 20.04 13.92
C GLU A 142 -3.13 18.69 13.51
N SER A 143 -3.29 18.45 12.22
CA SER A 143 -3.76 17.17 11.67
C SER A 143 -2.79 16.03 11.97
N LEU A 144 -1.48 16.21 11.73
CA LEU A 144 -0.47 15.22 12.07
C LEU A 144 -0.56 14.84 13.56
N LYS A 145 -0.57 15.83 14.44
CA LYS A 145 -0.66 15.60 15.90
C LYS A 145 -1.95 14.88 16.30
N GLU A 146 -3.08 15.18 15.67
CA GLU A 146 -4.33 14.48 15.96
C GLU A 146 -4.25 13.01 15.53
N ILE A 147 -3.72 12.73 14.34
CA ILE A 147 -3.51 11.36 13.84
C ILE A 147 -2.60 10.58 14.80
N GLU A 148 -1.43 11.12 15.14
CA GLU A 148 -0.46 10.49 16.04
C GLU A 148 -1.08 10.15 17.39
N ASN A 149 -1.76 11.12 18.01
CA ASN A 149 -2.41 10.90 19.30
C ASN A 149 -3.42 9.75 19.26
N VAL A 150 -4.25 9.68 18.22
CA VAL A 150 -5.25 8.62 18.06
C VAL A 150 -4.59 7.26 17.85
N LEU A 151 -3.59 7.18 16.97
CA LEU A 151 -2.91 5.93 16.64
C LEU A 151 -2.05 5.42 17.81
N ILE A 152 -1.35 6.30 18.54
CA ILE A 152 -0.59 5.95 19.75
C ILE A 152 -1.53 5.39 20.83
N GLN A 153 -2.65 6.05 21.09
CA GLN A 153 -3.64 5.54 22.03
C GLN A 153 -4.21 4.19 21.61
N LEU A 154 -4.52 4.03 20.32
CA LEU A 154 -5.05 2.81 19.76
C LEU A 154 -4.05 1.64 19.89
N SER A 155 -2.77 1.87 19.57
CA SER A 155 -1.71 0.84 19.66
C SER A 155 -1.56 0.26 21.08
N ARG A 156 -1.85 1.06 22.11
CA ARG A 156 -1.79 0.68 23.54
C ARG A 156 -3.10 0.20 24.14
N SER A 157 -4.18 0.34 23.41
CA SER A 157 -5.54 0.06 23.90
C SER A 157 -5.80 -1.44 24.10
N GLY A 158 -7.01 -1.77 24.59
CA GLY A 158 -7.55 -3.12 24.64
C GLY A 158 -8.30 -3.54 23.37
N GLU A 159 -8.20 -2.77 22.29
CA GLU A 159 -8.84 -3.05 21.00
C GLU A 159 -8.29 -4.33 20.34
N LYS A 160 -8.97 -4.80 19.27
CA LYS A 160 -8.55 -5.97 18.51
C LYS A 160 -7.09 -5.85 18.07
N THR A 161 -6.37 -6.95 18.14
CA THR A 161 -4.94 -7.00 17.82
C THR A 161 -4.63 -6.43 16.45
N GLU A 162 -5.45 -6.75 15.44
CA GLU A 162 -5.32 -6.24 14.08
C GLU A 162 -5.29 -4.70 14.04
N LEU A 163 -6.24 -4.02 14.69
CA LEU A 163 -6.30 -2.55 14.71
C LEU A 163 -5.06 -1.93 15.38
N ARG A 164 -4.58 -2.57 16.45
CA ARG A 164 -3.38 -2.13 17.18
C ARG A 164 -2.11 -2.30 16.36
N GLN A 165 -2.03 -3.38 15.58
CA GLN A 165 -0.93 -3.64 14.65
C GLN A 165 -0.93 -2.64 13.51
N ARG A 166 -2.09 -2.40 12.87
CA ARG A 166 -2.20 -1.37 11.83
C ARG A 166 -1.84 0.02 12.33
N ALA A 167 -2.22 0.35 13.57
CA ALA A 167 -1.83 1.63 14.18
C ALA A 167 -0.31 1.75 14.35
N LEU A 168 0.37 0.68 14.80
CA LEU A 168 1.82 0.66 14.89
C LEU A 168 2.49 0.80 13.52
N GLU A 169 2.02 0.06 12.52
CA GLU A 169 2.52 0.10 11.15
C GLU A 169 2.38 1.49 10.53
N SER A 170 1.24 2.16 10.76
CA SER A 170 0.98 3.52 10.27
C SER A 170 1.82 4.57 10.98
N LEU A 171 2.13 4.38 12.27
CA LEU A 171 3.02 5.23 13.04
C LEU A 171 4.50 5.08 12.66
N GLY A 172 4.87 4.06 11.88
CA GLY A 172 6.26 3.85 11.47
C GLY A 172 6.89 5.07 10.81
N TYR A 173 6.13 5.87 10.09
CA TYR A 173 6.61 7.11 9.46
C TYR A 173 6.85 8.29 10.44
N SER A 174 6.26 8.22 11.65
CA SER A 174 6.28 9.35 12.58
C SER A 174 7.61 9.50 13.30
N SER A 175 8.10 10.73 13.39
CA SER A 175 9.28 11.13 14.19
C SER A 175 8.95 11.33 15.67
N HIS A 176 7.71 11.05 16.11
CA HIS A 176 7.28 11.24 17.49
C HIS A 176 8.10 10.37 18.46
N GLU A 177 8.56 10.97 19.59
CA GLU A 177 9.52 10.38 20.54
C GLU A 177 9.09 9.03 21.15
N GLU A 178 7.80 8.71 21.16
CA GLU A 178 7.28 7.46 21.72
C GLU A 178 7.36 6.27 20.76
N ILE A 179 7.51 6.51 19.45
CA ILE A 179 7.41 5.47 18.43
C ILE A 179 8.51 4.41 18.53
N PRO A 180 9.79 4.76 18.74
CA PRO A 180 10.84 3.73 18.90
C PRO A 180 10.56 2.77 20.06
N ALA A 181 9.96 3.26 21.15
CA ALA A 181 9.58 2.39 22.26
C ALA A 181 8.44 1.43 21.91
N LEU A 182 7.42 1.90 21.15
CA LEU A 182 6.31 1.06 20.69
C LEU A 182 6.79 -0.04 19.75
N ILE A 183 7.65 0.29 18.79
CA ILE A 183 8.26 -0.66 17.86
C ILE A 183 9.06 -1.72 18.63
N LYS A 184 9.92 -1.29 19.56
CA LYS A 184 10.74 -2.18 20.37
C LYS A 184 9.91 -3.13 21.24
N ASP A 185 8.81 -2.65 21.80
CA ASP A 185 7.90 -3.48 22.60
C ASP A 185 7.14 -4.49 21.74
N ALA A 186 6.77 -4.13 20.52
CA ALA A 186 6.15 -5.05 19.57
C ALA A 186 7.13 -6.15 19.11
N TRP A 187 8.38 -5.80 18.81
CA TRP A 187 9.43 -6.76 18.44
C TRP A 187 9.70 -7.81 19.50
N LYS A 188 9.62 -7.45 20.78
CA LYS A 188 9.83 -8.38 21.90
C LYS A 188 8.72 -9.40 22.10
N ARG A 189 7.55 -9.21 21.48
CA ARG A 189 6.44 -10.14 21.61
C ARG A 189 6.74 -11.44 20.87
N GLU A 190 6.25 -12.57 21.40
CA GLU A 190 6.46 -13.89 20.79
C GLU A 190 5.60 -14.10 19.53
N ALA A 191 4.44 -13.43 19.45
CA ALA A 191 3.52 -13.59 18.34
C ALA A 191 4.11 -13.09 17.02
N PRO A 192 4.22 -13.93 15.96
CA PRO A 192 4.88 -13.57 14.69
C PRO A 192 4.31 -12.30 14.05
N MET A 193 3.00 -12.13 14.06
CA MET A 193 2.34 -10.95 13.50
C MET A 193 2.77 -9.63 14.18
N TRP A 194 3.06 -9.64 15.50
CA TRP A 194 3.58 -8.45 16.16
C TRP A 194 5.02 -8.14 15.76
N LYS A 195 5.85 -9.17 15.59
CA LYS A 195 7.21 -9.00 15.08
C LYS A 195 7.20 -8.45 13.64
N ALA A 196 6.35 -9.02 12.79
CA ALA A 196 6.19 -8.54 11.42
C ALA A 196 5.74 -7.06 11.38
N SER A 197 4.74 -6.68 12.17
CA SER A 197 4.30 -5.27 12.27
C SER A 197 5.41 -4.36 12.82
N ALA A 198 6.22 -4.86 13.77
CA ALA A 198 7.35 -4.09 14.28
C ALA A 198 8.41 -3.85 13.19
N VAL A 199 8.78 -4.89 12.45
CA VAL A 199 9.76 -4.78 11.36
C VAL A 199 9.23 -3.89 10.23
N PHE A 200 7.95 -3.99 9.90
CA PHE A 200 7.32 -3.11 8.94
C PHE A 200 7.40 -1.63 9.37
N ALA A 201 7.13 -1.34 10.65
CA ALA A 201 7.28 0.01 11.18
C ALA A 201 8.75 0.47 11.24
N MET A 202 9.71 -0.45 11.44
CA MET A 202 11.15 -0.15 11.37
C MET A 202 11.55 0.32 9.97
N GLY A 203 11.10 -0.36 8.91
CA GLY A 203 11.34 0.06 7.53
C GLY A 203 10.81 1.47 7.26
N ARG A 204 9.55 1.72 7.58
CA ARG A 204 8.91 3.03 7.41
C ARG A 204 9.58 4.18 8.17
N SER A 205 10.24 3.89 9.30
CA SER A 205 10.94 4.92 10.07
C SER A 205 12.21 5.44 9.39
N CYS A 206 12.71 4.76 8.38
CA CYS A 206 13.97 5.06 7.70
C CYS A 206 15.16 5.26 8.66
N ASP A 207 15.10 4.68 9.87
CA ASP A 207 16.13 4.86 10.92
C ASP A 207 17.04 3.61 11.00
N LEU A 208 18.33 3.81 10.77
CA LEU A 208 19.34 2.75 10.81
C LEU A 208 19.55 2.15 12.21
N ILE A 209 18.95 2.71 13.26
CA ILE A 209 18.98 2.06 14.60
C ILE A 209 18.36 0.66 14.59
N TRP A 210 17.55 0.35 13.57
CA TRP A 210 16.85 -0.92 13.41
C TRP A 210 17.59 -1.93 12.52
N GLU A 211 18.78 -1.59 12.01
CA GLU A 211 19.55 -2.47 11.12
C GLU A 211 19.67 -3.89 11.65
N GLU A 212 20.14 -4.07 12.92
CA GLU A 212 20.29 -5.39 13.51
C GLU A 212 18.98 -6.19 13.59
N ASN A 213 17.86 -5.51 13.90
CA ASN A 213 16.55 -6.14 13.98
C ASN A 213 16.03 -6.57 12.60
N ILE A 214 16.26 -5.76 11.58
CA ILE A 214 15.89 -6.09 10.20
C ILE A 214 16.70 -7.28 9.70
N LEU A 215 18.04 -7.27 9.93
CA LEU A 215 18.91 -8.40 9.57
C LEU A 215 18.52 -9.70 10.31
N GLU A 216 18.16 -9.63 11.61
CA GLU A 216 17.62 -10.77 12.36
C GLU A 216 16.31 -11.26 11.73
N GLY A 217 15.41 -10.35 11.30
CA GLY A 217 14.16 -10.67 10.66
C GLY A 217 14.32 -11.43 9.34
N LEU A 218 15.35 -11.10 8.55
CA LEU A 218 15.64 -11.75 7.25
C LEU A 218 15.96 -13.25 7.35
N VAL A 219 16.44 -13.71 8.52
CA VAL A 219 16.80 -15.11 8.77
C VAL A 219 15.83 -15.82 9.72
N TYR A 220 14.68 -15.21 9.99
CA TYR A 220 13.69 -15.80 10.90
C TYR A 220 13.00 -17.00 10.26
N ASP A 221 12.65 -18.04 11.06
CA ASP A 221 11.96 -19.24 10.55
C ASP A 221 10.58 -18.94 9.98
N ASN A 222 9.90 -17.88 10.47
CA ASN A 222 8.57 -17.52 10.05
C ASN A 222 8.60 -16.61 8.80
N GLU A 223 7.93 -17.04 7.74
CA GLU A 223 7.89 -16.37 6.44
C GLU A 223 7.32 -14.95 6.50
N ILE A 224 6.29 -14.71 7.32
CA ILE A 224 5.66 -13.38 7.45
C ILE A 224 6.67 -12.36 8.00
N ILE A 225 7.54 -12.79 8.93
CA ILE A 225 8.59 -11.93 9.47
C ILE A 225 9.67 -11.71 8.42
N ARG A 226 10.07 -12.76 7.67
CA ARG A 226 11.07 -12.61 6.59
C ARG A 226 10.57 -11.68 5.50
N LEU A 227 9.30 -11.80 5.07
CA LEU A 227 8.69 -10.91 4.09
C LEU A 227 8.69 -9.44 4.57
N ALA A 228 8.30 -9.20 5.83
CA ALA A 228 8.32 -7.86 6.39
C ALA A 228 9.76 -7.31 6.46
N ALA A 229 10.75 -8.13 6.83
CA ALA A 229 12.15 -7.73 6.90
C ALA A 229 12.76 -7.47 5.52
N THR A 230 12.37 -8.26 4.51
CA THR A 230 12.75 -8.03 3.12
C THR A 230 12.28 -6.66 2.64
N LYS A 231 10.99 -6.35 2.82
CA LYS A 231 10.42 -5.06 2.44
C LYS A 231 11.07 -3.90 3.20
N ALA A 232 11.25 -4.05 4.52
CA ALA A 232 11.91 -3.04 5.35
C ALA A 232 13.36 -2.76 4.89
N ALA A 233 14.11 -3.81 4.53
CA ALA A 233 15.48 -3.65 4.03
C ALA A 233 15.52 -2.87 2.71
N GLY A 234 14.55 -3.08 1.82
CA GLY A 234 14.39 -2.31 0.58
C GLY A 234 14.01 -0.85 0.86
N GLU A 235 12.99 -0.62 1.70
CA GLU A 235 12.51 0.73 2.05
C GLU A 235 13.62 1.66 2.57
N ILE A 236 14.53 1.12 3.40
CA ILE A 236 15.67 1.91 3.93
C ILE A 236 16.95 1.76 3.10
N ALA A 237 16.89 1.11 1.94
CA ALA A 237 18.04 0.81 1.09
C ALA A 237 19.23 0.22 1.88
N LEU A 238 18.98 -0.79 2.73
CA LEU A 238 19.95 -1.35 3.68
C LEU A 238 21.01 -2.18 2.97
N ALA A 239 22.14 -1.55 2.62
CA ALA A 239 23.22 -2.21 1.88
C ALA A 239 23.78 -3.47 2.57
N SER A 240 23.81 -3.50 3.90
CA SER A 240 24.27 -4.66 4.68
C SER A 240 23.35 -5.88 4.55
N ALA A 241 22.08 -5.69 4.15
CA ALA A 241 21.13 -6.78 3.93
C ALA A 241 21.35 -7.49 2.58
N ARG A 242 21.99 -6.85 1.59
CA ARG A 242 22.14 -7.36 0.22
C ARG A 242 22.65 -8.81 0.13
N PRO A 243 23.72 -9.22 0.83
CA PRO A 243 24.20 -10.61 0.72
C PRO A 243 23.16 -11.64 1.21
N LEU A 244 22.37 -11.29 2.24
CA LEU A 244 21.31 -12.15 2.76
C LEU A 244 20.12 -12.22 1.81
N LEU A 245 19.74 -11.08 1.21
CA LEU A 245 18.64 -11.02 0.24
C LEU A 245 18.97 -11.82 -1.02
N LEU A 246 20.20 -11.70 -1.56
CA LEU A 246 20.65 -12.49 -2.70
C LEU A 246 20.66 -14.00 -2.40
N LYS A 247 21.10 -14.39 -1.20
CA LYS A 247 21.05 -15.78 -0.75
C LYS A 247 19.60 -16.27 -0.67
N ASN A 248 18.71 -15.49 0.00
CA ASN A 248 17.32 -15.87 0.15
C ASN A 248 16.62 -15.98 -1.22
N LEU A 249 16.90 -15.06 -2.15
CA LEU A 249 16.33 -15.10 -3.51
C LEU A 249 16.72 -16.37 -4.29
N ALA A 250 17.90 -16.90 -4.05
CA ALA A 250 18.34 -18.14 -4.69
C ALA A 250 17.62 -19.41 -4.18
N GLU A 251 17.06 -19.36 -2.99
CA GLU A 251 16.45 -20.48 -2.26
C GLU A 251 14.91 -20.35 -2.11
N GLU A 252 14.32 -19.18 -2.48
CA GLU A 252 12.90 -18.88 -2.23
C GLU A 252 11.97 -19.58 -3.23
N GLU A 253 10.89 -20.17 -2.71
CA GLU A 253 9.86 -20.88 -3.46
C GLU A 253 8.50 -20.15 -3.42
N ASP A 254 8.30 -19.20 -2.48
CA ASP A 254 7.07 -18.43 -2.36
C ASP A 254 7.12 -17.21 -3.30
N ASP A 255 6.14 -17.09 -4.20
CA ASP A 255 6.10 -16.02 -5.22
C ASP A 255 6.04 -14.61 -4.63
N ASP A 256 5.29 -14.40 -3.54
CA ASP A 256 5.16 -13.08 -2.91
C ASP A 256 6.48 -12.64 -2.25
N VAL A 257 7.17 -13.58 -1.62
CA VAL A 257 8.49 -13.33 -1.01
C VAL A 257 9.54 -13.12 -2.10
N PHE A 258 9.51 -13.93 -3.16
CA PHE A 258 10.41 -13.81 -4.31
C PHE A 258 10.30 -12.42 -4.97
N GLN A 259 9.09 -11.96 -5.24
CA GLN A 259 8.86 -10.61 -5.78
C GLN A 259 9.37 -9.52 -4.83
N ALA A 260 9.09 -9.65 -3.52
CA ALA A 260 9.57 -8.70 -2.53
C ALA A 260 11.11 -8.65 -2.47
N LEU A 261 11.80 -9.79 -2.63
CA LEU A 261 13.26 -9.87 -2.67
C LEU A 261 13.83 -9.14 -3.89
N ILE A 262 13.28 -9.39 -5.08
CA ILE A 262 13.67 -8.71 -6.32
C ILE A 262 13.52 -7.20 -6.16
N TRP A 263 12.34 -6.74 -5.72
CA TRP A 263 12.06 -5.32 -5.54
C TRP A 263 13.00 -4.68 -4.53
N SER A 264 13.20 -5.30 -3.36
CA SER A 264 14.09 -4.77 -2.33
C SER A 264 15.54 -4.69 -2.79
N LEU A 265 16.01 -5.68 -3.55
CA LEU A 265 17.34 -5.65 -4.14
C LEU A 265 17.49 -4.51 -5.16
N SER A 266 16.46 -4.24 -5.96
CA SER A 266 16.49 -3.12 -6.91
C SER A 266 16.56 -1.74 -6.22
N GLN A 267 16.01 -1.61 -5.01
CA GLN A 267 16.13 -0.40 -4.17
C GLN A 267 17.51 -0.26 -3.53
N ILE A 268 18.14 -1.38 -3.16
CA ILE A 268 19.46 -1.38 -2.50
C ILE A 268 20.59 -1.15 -3.51
N GLY A 269 20.47 -1.69 -4.71
CA GLY A 269 21.46 -1.58 -5.76
C GLY A 269 22.70 -2.44 -5.57
N GLY A 270 23.58 -2.39 -6.57
CA GLY A 270 24.87 -3.07 -6.61
C GLY A 270 25.06 -3.92 -7.87
N GLU A 271 26.30 -3.99 -8.35
CA GLU A 271 26.65 -4.72 -9.58
C GLU A 271 26.29 -6.19 -9.50
N ASP A 272 26.47 -6.82 -8.34
CA ASP A 272 26.09 -8.20 -8.04
C ASP A 272 24.57 -8.43 -8.12
N VAL A 273 23.76 -7.43 -7.76
CA VAL A 273 22.30 -7.46 -7.91
C VAL A 273 21.94 -7.48 -9.39
N ARG A 274 22.53 -6.59 -10.18
CA ARG A 274 22.27 -6.51 -11.61
C ARG A 274 22.58 -7.82 -12.33
N GLU A 275 23.77 -8.37 -12.07
CA GLU A 275 24.18 -9.65 -12.64
C GLU A 275 23.20 -10.78 -12.29
N PHE A 276 22.73 -10.80 -11.03
CA PHE A 276 21.79 -11.80 -10.57
C PHE A 276 20.41 -11.65 -11.24
N LEU A 277 19.83 -10.44 -11.26
CA LEU A 277 18.53 -10.18 -11.89
C LEU A 277 18.57 -10.51 -13.38
N LEU A 278 19.63 -10.14 -14.10
CA LEU A 278 19.79 -10.54 -15.50
C LEU A 278 19.84 -12.05 -15.69
N SER A 279 20.47 -12.78 -14.76
CA SER A 279 20.52 -14.26 -14.84
C SER A 279 19.15 -14.92 -14.64
N LEU A 280 18.17 -14.23 -14.05
CA LEU A 280 16.81 -14.75 -13.87
C LEU A 280 16.04 -14.81 -15.19
N PHE A 281 16.30 -13.90 -16.13
CA PHE A 281 15.66 -13.96 -17.46
C PHE A 281 15.94 -15.29 -18.19
N ASP A 282 17.12 -15.86 -18.01
CA ASP A 282 17.48 -17.13 -18.62
C ASP A 282 16.70 -18.33 -18.04
N ARG A 283 16.01 -18.13 -16.93
CA ARG A 283 15.22 -19.15 -16.22
C ARG A 283 13.75 -19.16 -16.60
N TYR A 284 13.24 -18.00 -17.07
CA TYR A 284 11.83 -17.88 -17.47
C TYR A 284 11.69 -18.17 -18.96
N GLU A 285 10.69 -18.98 -19.31
CA GLU A 285 10.33 -19.26 -20.68
C GLU A 285 9.45 -18.15 -21.26
N ASP A 286 9.36 -18.03 -22.57
CA ASP A 286 8.60 -16.99 -23.28
C ASP A 286 7.09 -16.92 -22.91
N GLU A 287 6.58 -17.90 -22.18
CA GLU A 287 5.18 -17.96 -21.72
C GLU A 287 4.94 -17.32 -20.35
N GLU A 288 6.00 -16.88 -19.65
CA GLU A 288 5.94 -16.27 -18.31
C GLU A 288 6.04 -14.73 -18.40
N GLU A 289 5.17 -14.12 -19.21
CA GLU A 289 5.18 -12.68 -19.51
C GLU A 289 5.12 -11.81 -18.23
N GLU A 290 4.33 -12.20 -17.22
CA GLU A 290 4.15 -11.42 -15.99
C GLU A 290 5.45 -11.36 -15.17
N GLN A 291 6.20 -12.44 -15.08
CA GLN A 291 7.48 -12.50 -14.37
C GLN A 291 8.56 -11.70 -15.11
N ILE A 292 8.55 -11.77 -16.44
CA ILE A 292 9.47 -10.99 -17.28
C ILE A 292 9.20 -9.48 -17.11
N GLU A 293 7.96 -9.04 -17.21
CA GLU A 293 7.57 -7.65 -17.01
C GLU A 293 8.02 -7.14 -15.64
N TYR A 294 7.83 -7.95 -14.59
CA TYR A 294 8.25 -7.61 -13.23
C TYR A 294 9.78 -7.45 -13.10
N LEU A 295 10.55 -8.34 -13.75
CA LEU A 295 12.01 -8.23 -13.78
C LEU A 295 12.49 -6.99 -14.55
N GLU A 296 11.82 -6.64 -15.66
CA GLU A 296 12.11 -5.42 -16.42
C GLU A 296 11.85 -4.17 -15.58
N GLU A 297 10.74 -4.11 -14.83
CA GLU A 297 10.44 -3.03 -13.90
C GLU A 297 11.49 -2.93 -12.79
N ALA A 298 11.91 -4.05 -12.22
CA ALA A 298 12.92 -4.08 -11.17
C ALA A 298 14.30 -3.62 -11.70
N LEU A 299 14.68 -3.99 -12.92
CA LEU A 299 15.92 -3.52 -13.55
C LEU A 299 15.87 -2.02 -13.88
N ALA A 300 14.72 -1.52 -14.35
CA ALA A 300 14.54 -0.08 -14.57
C ALA A 300 14.65 0.72 -13.26
N ASN A 301 14.09 0.18 -12.16
CA ASN A 301 14.25 0.78 -10.83
C ASN A 301 15.70 0.72 -10.34
N LEU A 302 16.41 -0.37 -10.62
CA LEU A 302 17.83 -0.51 -10.28
C LEU A 302 18.70 0.53 -11.03
N ASP A 303 18.43 0.76 -12.33
CA ASP A 303 19.10 1.80 -13.12
C ASP A 303 18.91 3.17 -12.47
N PHE A 304 17.69 3.52 -12.08
CA PHE A 304 17.41 4.77 -11.38
C PHE A 304 18.12 4.87 -10.03
N THR A 305 18.16 3.78 -9.25
CA THR A 305 18.84 3.72 -7.95
C THR A 305 20.34 3.94 -8.10
N GLU A 306 21.01 3.29 -9.07
CA GLU A 306 22.45 3.42 -9.32
C GLU A 306 22.81 4.82 -9.85
N ASP A 307 22.00 5.38 -10.72
CA ASP A 307 22.17 6.74 -11.23
C ASP A 307 22.09 7.78 -10.10
N THR A 308 21.13 7.62 -9.18
CA THR A 308 20.95 8.54 -8.04
C THR A 308 22.02 8.39 -6.98
N GLN A 309 22.54 7.20 -6.72
CA GLN A 309 23.68 6.98 -5.82
C GLN A 309 24.98 7.57 -6.39
N GLY A 310 25.14 7.63 -7.71
CA GLY A 310 26.27 8.27 -8.40
C GLY A 310 26.25 9.81 -8.35
N PHE A 311 25.09 10.40 -8.09
CA PHE A 311 24.96 11.85 -7.86
C PHE A 311 25.27 12.19 -6.41
N ASP A 312 26.53 12.55 -6.15
CA ASP A 312 26.95 13.09 -4.85
C ASP A 312 26.31 14.48 -4.67
N ILE A 313 25.11 14.54 -4.08
CA ILE A 313 24.35 15.78 -3.83
C ILE A 313 25.15 16.77 -2.97
N LEU A 314 26.20 16.30 -2.30
CA LEU A 314 27.09 17.11 -1.47
C LEU A 314 28.16 17.89 -2.28
N SER A 315 28.36 17.58 -3.56
CA SER A 315 29.30 18.29 -4.41
C SER A 315 28.82 19.67 -4.89
N PHE A 316 27.60 20.07 -4.62
CA PHE A 316 27.05 21.38 -4.98
C PHE A 316 27.31 22.50 -3.95
N ASN A 317 28.01 22.23 -2.84
CA ASN A 317 28.33 23.19 -1.79
C ASN A 317 29.86 23.42 -1.62
N ALA A 318 30.63 23.46 -2.72
CA ALA A 318 32.03 23.85 -2.71
C ALA A 318 32.23 25.11 -3.56
#